data_d4fedbbb15434db4d35bb7a817dfe93c
#
_entry.id   d4fedbbb15434db4d35bb7a817dfe93c
#
_cell.length_a   1.000
_cell.length_b   1.000
_cell.length_c   1.000
_cell.angle_alpha   90.00
_cell.angle_beta   90.00
_cell.angle_gamma   90.00
#
_symmetry.space_group_name_H-M   'P 1'
#
loop_
_entity.id
_entity.type
_entity.pdbx_description
1 polymer ?
#
loop_
_entity_poly.entity_id
_entity_poly.type
_entity_poly.pdbx_seq_one_letter_code
_entity_poly.pdbx_strand_id
1 'polypeptide(L)'
;MIAISNLHKSYHIGKNSLHVLKGIDMNINEGELVAIMGSSGSGKSTLLNIIGMLDNYDSGSYMLDNVAINNLDETKAAKYRNQFLGFVFQSFNLINYKTAVENIALPLYYQGVSRKERQSIALEYLNKVGLSEWAEHLPSELSGGQKQRIAIARALASQPKVLLADEPTGALDSQTSEEVMSLIKK
;
A
#
# COMPACT_ATOMS: atom_id res chain seq x y z
N MET A 1 12.82 -2.03 11.67
CA MET A 1 11.83 -1.21 10.95
C MET A 1 10.40 -1.58 11.35
N ILE A 2 9.92 -2.80 11.11
CA ILE A 2 8.62 -3.32 11.60
C ILE A 2 8.91 -4.38 12.65
N ALA A 3 8.28 -4.28 13.84
CA ALA A 3 8.33 -5.30 14.87
C ALA A 3 6.91 -5.58 15.37
N ILE A 4 6.48 -6.83 15.24
CA ILE A 4 5.16 -7.32 15.68
C ILE A 4 5.41 -8.47 16.65
N SER A 5 4.73 -8.45 17.78
CA SER A 5 4.82 -9.54 18.77
C SER A 5 3.44 -9.94 19.27
N ASN A 6 3.22 -11.25 19.22
CA ASN A 6 2.01 -11.92 19.72
C ASN A 6 0.72 -11.23 19.25
N LEU A 7 0.63 -10.88 17.95
CA LEU A 7 -0.48 -10.12 17.40
C LEU A 7 -1.70 -11.01 17.18
N HIS A 8 -2.82 -10.60 17.73
CA HIS A 8 -4.11 -11.28 17.60
C HIS A 8 -5.16 -10.40 16.94
N LYS A 9 -5.98 -11.00 16.08
CA LYS A 9 -7.14 -10.35 15.46
C LYS A 9 -8.30 -11.31 15.30
N SER A 10 -9.46 -10.88 15.75
CA SER A 10 -10.73 -11.59 15.56
C SER A 10 -11.76 -10.67 14.93
N TYR A 11 -12.64 -11.23 14.10
CA TYR A 11 -13.82 -10.54 13.59
C TYR A 11 -15.08 -11.13 14.19
N HIS A 12 -16.00 -10.26 14.60
CA HIS A 12 -17.29 -10.66 15.13
C HIS A 12 -18.36 -10.56 14.05
N ILE A 13 -18.99 -11.68 13.73
CA ILE A 13 -20.09 -11.79 12.75
C ILE A 13 -21.32 -12.29 13.50
N GLY A 14 -22.17 -11.37 13.94
CA GLY A 14 -23.30 -11.69 14.81
C GLY A 14 -22.84 -12.29 16.14
N LYS A 15 -23.25 -13.53 16.46
CA LYS A 15 -22.82 -14.25 17.68
C LYS A 15 -21.53 -15.04 17.53
N ASN A 16 -21.01 -15.15 16.31
CA ASN A 16 -19.79 -15.93 16.03
C ASN A 16 -18.57 -15.02 16.04
N SER A 17 -17.45 -15.55 16.58
CA SER A 17 -16.16 -14.90 16.53
C SER A 17 -15.21 -15.74 15.66
N LEU A 18 -14.60 -15.11 14.65
CA LEU A 18 -13.60 -15.73 13.82
C LEU A 18 -12.21 -15.18 14.20
N HIS A 19 -11.40 -16.00 14.87
CA HIS A 19 -10.03 -15.66 15.25
C HIS A 19 -9.11 -15.87 14.03
N VAL A 20 -8.71 -14.77 13.38
CA VAL A 20 -7.98 -14.78 12.09
C VAL A 20 -6.46 -14.77 12.32
N LEU A 21 -5.95 -13.86 13.13
CA LEU A 21 -4.53 -13.83 13.49
C LEU A 21 -4.36 -14.38 14.91
N LYS A 22 -3.47 -15.36 15.05
CA LYS A 22 -3.38 -16.21 16.26
C LYS A 22 -1.98 -16.15 16.84
N GLY A 23 -1.57 -14.96 17.32
CA GLY A 23 -0.24 -14.77 17.89
C GLY A 23 0.85 -14.70 16.83
N ILE A 24 0.78 -13.70 15.97
CA ILE A 24 1.80 -13.50 14.91
C ILE A 24 2.99 -12.74 15.51
N ASP A 25 4.18 -13.31 15.31
CA ASP A 25 5.45 -12.67 15.58
C ASP A 25 6.16 -12.40 14.25
N MET A 26 6.64 -11.18 14.04
CA MET A 26 7.32 -10.78 12.81
C MET A 26 8.30 -9.65 13.08
N ASN A 27 9.49 -9.75 12.50
CA ASN A 27 10.47 -8.68 12.54
C ASN A 27 11.01 -8.45 11.11
N ILE A 28 10.91 -7.22 10.62
CA ILE A 28 11.35 -6.83 9.26
C ILE A 28 12.30 -5.65 9.41
N ASN A 29 13.50 -5.78 8.87
CA ASN A 29 14.50 -4.74 8.85
C ASN A 29 14.36 -3.86 7.60
N GLU A 30 15.06 -2.74 7.60
CA GLU A 30 15.14 -1.86 6.43
C GLU A 30 15.83 -2.57 5.26
N GLY A 31 15.30 -2.41 4.06
CA GLY A 31 15.83 -3.03 2.84
C GLY A 31 15.42 -4.50 2.64
N GLU A 32 14.65 -5.10 3.54
CA GLU A 32 14.17 -6.48 3.37
C GLU A 32 12.94 -6.54 2.47
N LEU A 33 12.95 -7.50 1.54
CA LEU A 33 11.78 -7.90 0.75
C LEU A 33 11.18 -9.16 1.38
N VAL A 34 9.97 -9.05 1.91
CA VAL A 34 9.27 -10.15 2.59
C VAL A 34 8.03 -10.56 1.80
N ALA A 35 7.88 -11.85 1.54
CA ALA A 35 6.68 -12.44 0.94
C ALA A 35 5.87 -13.22 1.98
N ILE A 36 4.62 -12.82 2.18
CA ILE A 36 3.68 -13.52 3.06
C ILE A 36 2.85 -14.47 2.21
N MET A 37 3.05 -15.77 2.39
CA MET A 37 2.37 -16.82 1.64
C MET A 37 1.39 -17.60 2.52
N GLY A 38 0.35 -18.16 1.89
CA GLY A 38 -0.66 -18.98 2.55
C GLY A 38 -1.91 -19.16 1.69
N SER A 39 -2.79 -20.08 2.07
CA SER A 39 -4.06 -20.32 1.38
C SER A 39 -5.00 -19.10 1.43
N SER A 40 -6.00 -19.07 0.56
CA SER A 40 -7.07 -18.07 0.65
C SER A 40 -7.74 -18.12 2.02
N GLY A 41 -8.04 -16.95 2.60
CA GLY A 41 -8.66 -16.86 3.94
C GLY A 41 -7.69 -17.07 5.12
N SER A 42 -6.39 -17.28 4.90
CA SER A 42 -5.40 -17.47 5.99
C SER A 42 -5.05 -16.20 6.77
N GLY A 43 -5.62 -15.05 6.44
CA GLY A 43 -5.40 -13.79 7.15
C GLY A 43 -4.31 -12.88 6.57
N LYS A 44 -3.76 -13.17 5.36
CA LYS A 44 -2.72 -12.34 4.72
C LYS A 44 -3.12 -10.87 4.57
N SER A 45 -4.26 -10.63 3.93
CA SER A 45 -4.78 -9.26 3.74
C SER A 45 -5.17 -8.60 5.07
N THR A 46 -5.64 -9.38 6.07
CA THR A 46 -5.87 -8.89 7.43
C THR A 46 -4.58 -8.39 8.06
N LEU A 47 -3.50 -9.18 7.99
CA LEU A 47 -2.19 -8.78 8.51
C LEU A 47 -1.68 -7.54 7.78
N LEU A 48 -1.81 -7.51 6.44
CA LEU A 48 -1.38 -6.39 5.62
C LEU A 48 -2.15 -5.09 5.95
N ASN A 49 -3.46 -5.20 6.20
CA ASN A 49 -4.30 -4.08 6.64
C ASN A 49 -3.90 -3.55 8.03
N ILE A 50 -3.54 -4.43 8.95
CA ILE A 50 -3.06 -4.03 10.29
C ILE A 50 -1.69 -3.36 10.17
N ILE A 51 -0.74 -3.94 9.43
CA ILE A 51 0.55 -3.31 9.17
C ILE A 51 0.36 -1.94 8.51
N GLY A 52 -0.62 -1.85 7.61
CA GLY A 52 -1.03 -0.64 6.94
C GLY A 52 -1.79 0.37 7.80
N MET A 53 -2.07 0.06 9.06
CA MET A 53 -2.93 0.88 9.93
C MET A 53 -4.31 1.18 9.30
N LEU A 54 -4.83 0.26 8.49
CA LEU A 54 -6.18 0.32 7.90
C LEU A 54 -7.20 -0.46 8.74
N ASP A 55 -6.73 -1.33 9.63
CA ASP A 55 -7.52 -2.06 10.61
C ASP A 55 -6.76 -2.13 11.94
N ASN A 56 -7.49 -2.34 13.04
CA ASN A 56 -6.95 -2.48 14.37
C ASN A 56 -6.72 -3.97 14.71
N TYR A 57 -5.84 -4.25 15.67
CA TYR A 57 -5.64 -5.57 16.26
C TYR A 57 -6.20 -5.63 17.68
N ASP A 58 -6.50 -6.84 18.15
CA ASP A 58 -7.16 -7.05 19.48
C ASP A 58 -6.15 -7.03 20.62
N SER A 59 -4.98 -7.67 20.43
CA SER A 59 -3.92 -7.75 21.42
C SER A 59 -2.56 -8.03 20.76
N GLY A 60 -1.50 -7.89 21.53
CA GLY A 60 -0.12 -7.94 21.07
C GLY A 60 0.50 -6.55 20.94
N SER A 61 1.59 -6.45 20.21
CA SER A 61 2.25 -5.17 19.96
C SER A 61 2.65 -5.03 18.51
N TYR A 62 2.55 -3.79 17.98
CA TYR A 62 3.07 -3.43 16.68
C TYR A 62 3.84 -2.11 16.78
N MET A 63 5.09 -2.15 16.35
CA MET A 63 5.97 -1.00 16.26
C MET A 63 6.40 -0.79 14.81
N LEU A 64 6.31 0.45 14.34
CA LEU A 64 6.84 0.90 13.06
C LEU A 64 7.83 2.03 13.32
N ASP A 65 9.08 1.82 12.89
CA ASP A 65 10.18 2.79 13.07
C ASP A 65 10.33 3.25 14.53
N ASN A 66 10.30 2.29 15.47
CA ASN A 66 10.35 2.48 16.93
C ASN A 66 9.18 3.25 17.54
N VAL A 67 8.08 3.43 16.81
CA VAL A 67 6.84 4.04 17.32
C VAL A 67 5.79 2.97 17.50
N ALA A 68 5.20 2.90 18.72
CA ALA A 68 4.10 2.00 19.02
C ALA A 68 2.81 2.49 18.37
N ILE A 69 2.26 1.69 17.45
CA ILE A 69 1.14 2.10 16.58
C ILE A 69 -0.19 2.16 17.34
N ASN A 70 -0.40 1.30 18.35
CA ASN A 70 -1.61 1.29 19.18
C ASN A 70 -1.86 2.58 19.97
N ASN A 71 -0.85 3.42 20.12
CA ASN A 71 -0.94 4.70 20.84
C ASN A 71 -1.30 5.88 19.94
N LEU A 72 -1.49 5.64 18.63
CA LEU A 72 -1.83 6.69 17.68
C LEU A 72 -3.34 6.88 17.61
N ASP A 73 -3.79 8.13 17.75
CA ASP A 73 -5.15 8.51 17.36
C ASP A 73 -5.27 8.47 15.82
N GLU A 74 -6.51 8.46 15.32
CA GLU A 74 -6.79 8.32 13.87
C GLU A 74 -6.10 9.40 13.02
N THR A 75 -6.01 10.62 13.52
CA THR A 75 -5.34 11.73 12.81
C THR A 75 -3.83 11.49 12.70
N LYS A 76 -3.20 11.05 13.78
CA LYS A 76 -1.77 10.70 13.78
C LYS A 76 -1.51 9.46 12.94
N ALA A 77 -2.36 8.43 13.04
CA ALA A 77 -2.27 7.23 12.20
C ALA A 77 -2.37 7.57 10.71
N ALA A 78 -3.31 8.44 10.30
CA ALA A 78 -3.44 8.89 8.93
C ALA A 78 -2.19 9.64 8.43
N LYS A 79 -1.62 10.51 9.26
CA LYS A 79 -0.37 11.22 8.96
C LYS A 79 0.79 10.25 8.83
N TYR A 80 0.88 9.28 9.75
CA TYR A 80 1.92 8.26 9.75
C TYR A 80 1.84 7.36 8.51
N ARG A 81 0.61 6.89 8.16
CA ARG A 81 0.36 6.15 6.90
C ARG A 81 0.90 6.92 5.70
N ASN A 82 0.53 8.19 5.57
CA ASN A 82 0.92 9.00 4.42
C ASN A 82 2.44 9.24 4.32
N GLN A 83 3.14 9.31 5.45
CA GLN A 83 4.59 9.56 5.48
C GLN A 83 5.44 8.30 5.32
N PHE A 84 4.97 7.16 5.85
CA PHE A 84 5.77 5.96 5.97
C PHE A 84 5.36 4.84 5.02
N LEU A 85 4.09 4.79 4.60
CA LEU A 85 3.54 3.64 3.90
C LEU A 85 3.12 3.98 2.47
N GLY A 86 3.52 3.13 1.54
CA GLY A 86 2.96 3.07 0.19
C GLY A 86 2.10 1.82 0.03
N PHE A 87 0.94 1.94 -0.64
CA PHE A 87 0.03 0.82 -0.85
C PHE A 87 -0.16 0.50 -2.31
N VAL A 88 0.00 -0.78 -2.66
CA VAL A 88 -0.34 -1.36 -3.95
C VAL A 88 -1.40 -2.42 -3.73
N PHE A 89 -2.63 -2.16 -4.15
CA PHE A 89 -3.76 -3.08 -3.99
C PHE A 89 -4.02 -3.88 -5.27
N GLN A 90 -4.57 -5.07 -5.13
CA GLN A 90 -5.04 -5.89 -6.25
C GLN A 90 -6.09 -5.17 -7.12
N SER A 91 -6.98 -4.40 -6.51
CA SER A 91 -8.05 -3.63 -7.19
C SER A 91 -7.59 -2.24 -7.66
N PHE A 92 -6.29 -1.95 -7.68
CA PHE A 92 -5.68 -0.66 -8.04
C PHE A 92 -6.09 0.51 -7.14
N ASN A 93 -7.33 0.61 -6.71
CA ASN A 93 -7.93 1.66 -5.88
C ASN A 93 -7.59 3.08 -6.39
N LEU A 94 -7.69 3.28 -7.71
CA LEU A 94 -7.58 4.58 -8.33
C LEU A 94 -8.90 5.36 -8.17
N ILE A 95 -8.79 6.67 -8.00
CA ILE A 95 -9.96 7.54 -7.92
C ILE A 95 -10.47 7.78 -9.34
N ASN A 96 -11.66 7.28 -9.64
CA ASN A 96 -12.21 7.18 -11.00
C ASN A 96 -12.40 8.52 -11.74
N TYR A 97 -12.64 9.63 -10.99
CA TYR A 97 -12.83 10.97 -11.55
C TYR A 97 -11.55 11.81 -11.56
N LYS A 98 -10.41 11.22 -11.23
CA LYS A 98 -9.08 11.83 -11.29
C LYS A 98 -8.26 11.20 -12.40
N THR A 99 -7.49 12.02 -13.09
CA THR A 99 -6.56 11.55 -14.12
C THR A 99 -5.42 10.72 -13.53
N ALA A 100 -4.62 10.08 -14.37
CA ALA A 100 -3.46 9.30 -13.93
C ALA A 100 -2.48 10.17 -13.12
N VAL A 101 -2.13 11.35 -13.61
CA VAL A 101 -1.23 12.27 -12.90
C VAL A 101 -1.82 12.75 -11.58
N GLU A 102 -3.12 13.01 -11.53
CA GLU A 102 -3.79 13.43 -10.30
C GLU A 102 -3.87 12.31 -9.25
N ASN A 103 -4.04 11.05 -9.68
CA ASN A 103 -3.99 9.90 -8.79
C ASN A 103 -2.61 9.74 -8.14
N ILE A 104 -1.53 9.90 -8.91
CA ILE A 104 -0.16 9.83 -8.40
C ILE A 104 0.16 11.03 -7.49
N ALA A 105 -0.33 12.22 -7.82
CA ALA A 105 -0.11 13.44 -7.03
C ALA A 105 -0.84 13.46 -5.68
N LEU A 106 -1.83 12.57 -5.47
CA LEU A 106 -2.72 12.61 -4.32
C LEU A 106 -2.01 12.44 -2.96
N PRO A 107 -1.14 11.43 -2.74
CA PRO A 107 -0.43 11.30 -1.48
C PRO A 107 0.46 12.52 -1.18
N LEU A 108 1.07 13.14 -2.18
CA LEU A 108 1.88 14.34 -2.05
C LEU A 108 1.04 15.56 -1.62
N TYR A 109 -0.23 15.63 -2.05
CA TYR A 109 -1.15 16.65 -1.57
C TYR A 109 -1.35 16.57 -0.05
N TYR A 110 -1.53 15.36 0.48
CA TYR A 110 -1.67 15.15 1.92
C TYR A 110 -0.34 15.34 2.69
N GLN A 111 0.81 15.27 2.01
CA GLN A 111 2.11 15.65 2.57
C GLN A 111 2.34 17.17 2.57
N GLY A 112 1.42 17.98 2.02
CA GLY A 112 1.53 19.43 1.95
C GLY A 112 2.41 19.94 0.82
N VAL A 113 2.78 19.08 -0.16
CA VAL A 113 3.58 19.48 -1.33
C VAL A 113 2.80 20.42 -2.22
N SER A 114 3.43 21.48 -2.69
CA SER A 114 2.78 22.50 -3.55
C SER A 114 2.22 21.89 -4.83
N ARG A 115 1.16 22.50 -5.41
CA ARG A 115 0.52 21.99 -6.63
C ARG A 115 1.50 21.79 -7.79
N LYS A 116 2.38 22.77 -8.01
CA LYS A 116 3.37 22.72 -9.09
C LYS A 116 4.37 21.58 -8.89
N GLU A 117 4.86 21.44 -7.68
CA GLU A 117 5.87 20.43 -7.33
C GLU A 117 5.30 19.01 -7.38
N ARG A 118 4.12 18.75 -6.76
CA ARG A 118 3.51 17.42 -6.79
C ARG A 118 3.12 16.97 -8.21
N GLN A 119 2.74 17.92 -9.07
CA GLN A 119 2.48 17.60 -10.48
C GLN A 119 3.77 17.22 -11.22
N SER A 120 4.86 17.93 -10.97
CA SER A 120 6.18 17.59 -11.53
C SER A 120 6.65 16.20 -11.08
N ILE A 121 6.53 15.90 -9.78
CA ILE A 121 6.87 14.57 -9.23
C ILE A 121 5.98 13.49 -9.85
N ALA A 122 4.68 13.73 -9.94
CA ALA A 122 3.75 12.76 -10.53
C ALA A 122 4.08 12.44 -11.99
N LEU A 123 4.43 13.43 -12.80
CA LEU A 123 4.86 13.24 -14.20
C LEU A 123 6.18 12.46 -14.28
N GLU A 124 7.13 12.72 -13.37
CA GLU A 124 8.38 11.95 -13.27
C GLU A 124 8.10 10.47 -13.01
N TYR A 125 7.20 10.16 -12.06
CA TYR A 125 6.84 8.77 -11.76
C TYR A 125 6.03 8.12 -12.88
N LEU A 126 5.17 8.86 -13.60
CA LEU A 126 4.53 8.37 -14.82
C LEU A 126 5.55 7.98 -15.89
N ASN A 127 6.60 8.79 -16.05
CA ASN A 127 7.69 8.47 -16.98
C ASN A 127 8.44 7.20 -16.55
N LYS A 128 8.75 7.05 -15.26
CA LYS A 128 9.42 5.85 -14.70
C LYS A 128 8.65 4.55 -14.96
N VAL A 129 7.33 4.61 -15.02
CA VAL A 129 6.46 3.46 -15.32
C VAL A 129 6.06 3.36 -16.81
N GLY A 130 6.64 4.19 -17.69
CA GLY A 130 6.41 4.16 -19.14
C GLY A 130 5.02 4.63 -19.56
N LEU A 131 4.40 5.56 -18.83
CA LEU A 131 3.01 6.00 -19.06
C LEU A 131 2.89 7.53 -19.21
N SER A 132 3.92 8.22 -19.69
CA SER A 132 3.92 9.69 -19.82
C SER A 132 2.77 10.20 -20.68
N GLU A 133 2.43 9.51 -21.78
CA GLU A 133 1.35 9.88 -22.71
C GLU A 133 -0.05 9.72 -22.12
N TRP A 134 -0.16 8.98 -21.00
CA TRP A 134 -1.43 8.66 -20.33
C TRP A 134 -1.73 9.59 -19.15
N ALA A 135 -0.96 10.67 -18.97
CA ALA A 135 -1.04 11.54 -17.80
C ALA A 135 -2.45 12.08 -17.54
N GLU A 136 -3.16 12.51 -18.59
CA GLU A 136 -4.48 13.12 -18.49
C GLU A 136 -5.65 12.12 -18.65
N HIS A 137 -5.36 10.82 -18.83
CA HIS A 137 -6.40 9.79 -18.96
C HIS A 137 -7.04 9.44 -17.62
N LEU A 138 -8.33 9.17 -17.64
CA LEU A 138 -9.09 8.65 -16.51
C LEU A 138 -8.88 7.13 -16.37
N PRO A 139 -9.05 6.56 -15.15
CA PRO A 139 -8.94 5.12 -14.96
C PRO A 139 -9.82 4.27 -15.88
N SER A 140 -10.99 4.75 -16.30
CA SER A 140 -11.88 4.06 -17.23
C SER A 140 -11.28 3.87 -18.65
N GLU A 141 -10.29 4.68 -19.02
CA GLU A 141 -9.65 4.69 -20.34
C GLU A 141 -8.35 3.85 -20.35
N LEU A 142 -7.99 3.23 -19.21
CA LEU A 142 -6.73 2.53 -19.01
C LEU A 142 -6.93 1.01 -18.93
N SER A 143 -5.97 0.25 -19.47
CA SER A 143 -5.91 -1.21 -19.26
C SER A 143 -5.60 -1.57 -17.81
N GLY A 144 -5.82 -2.84 -17.43
CA GLY A 144 -5.49 -3.33 -16.08
C GLY A 144 -4.02 -3.14 -15.73
N GLY A 145 -3.10 -3.44 -16.64
CA GLY A 145 -1.66 -3.26 -16.45
C GLY A 145 -1.26 -1.79 -16.32
N GLN A 146 -1.89 -0.89 -17.07
CA GLN A 146 -1.67 0.56 -16.93
C GLN A 146 -2.15 1.07 -15.57
N LYS A 147 -3.35 0.66 -15.13
CA LYS A 147 -3.89 0.99 -13.78
C LYS A 147 -2.95 0.54 -12.68
N GLN A 148 -2.41 -0.68 -12.79
CA GLN A 148 -1.49 -1.21 -11.80
C GLN A 148 -0.18 -0.42 -11.75
N ARG A 149 0.41 -0.09 -12.91
CA ARG A 149 1.61 0.75 -12.96
C ARG A 149 1.37 2.14 -12.39
N ILE A 150 0.21 2.74 -12.60
CA ILE A 150 -0.17 4.01 -11.97
C ILE A 150 -0.33 3.86 -10.46
N ALA A 151 -0.94 2.76 -9.97
CA ALA A 151 -1.07 2.50 -8.54
C ALA A 151 0.31 2.34 -7.87
N ILE A 152 1.26 1.69 -8.54
CA ILE A 152 2.65 1.58 -8.06
C ILE A 152 3.34 2.95 -8.08
N ALA A 153 3.24 3.70 -9.18
CA ALA A 153 3.78 5.05 -9.26
C ALA A 153 3.23 5.95 -8.14
N ARG A 154 1.92 5.86 -7.86
CA ARG A 154 1.28 6.56 -6.73
C ARG A 154 1.89 6.16 -5.39
N ALA A 155 2.09 4.86 -5.15
CA ALA A 155 2.65 4.37 -3.92
C ALA A 155 4.11 4.82 -3.71
N LEU A 156 4.90 4.85 -4.77
CA LEU A 156 6.31 5.22 -4.72
C LEU A 156 6.55 6.75 -4.72
N ALA A 157 5.63 7.53 -5.29
CA ALA A 157 5.78 9.00 -5.39
C ALA A 157 5.89 9.69 -4.02
N SER A 158 5.26 9.13 -2.98
CA SER A 158 5.37 9.61 -1.61
C SER A 158 6.70 9.27 -0.92
N GLN A 159 7.59 8.52 -1.58
CA GLN A 159 8.85 8.02 -1.03
C GLN A 159 8.67 7.28 0.30
N PRO A 160 7.83 6.25 0.35
CA PRO A 160 7.52 5.55 1.58
C PRO A 160 8.72 4.76 2.10
N LYS A 161 8.81 4.56 3.42
CA LYS A 161 9.78 3.66 4.04
C LYS A 161 9.38 2.19 3.91
N VAL A 162 8.08 1.91 3.81
CA VAL A 162 7.52 0.56 3.65
C VAL A 162 6.54 0.55 2.48
N LEU A 163 6.72 -0.36 1.55
CA LEU A 163 5.77 -0.64 0.48
C LEU A 163 4.99 -1.91 0.82
N LEU A 164 3.68 -1.78 0.94
CA LEU A 164 2.76 -2.89 1.18
C LEU A 164 2.06 -3.25 -0.14
N ALA A 165 2.16 -4.51 -0.56
CA ALA A 165 1.57 -4.96 -1.81
C ALA A 165 0.68 -6.20 -1.56
N ASP A 166 -0.61 -6.08 -1.85
CA ASP A 166 -1.57 -7.18 -1.79
C ASP A 166 -1.83 -7.70 -3.20
N GLU A 167 -1.27 -8.85 -3.53
CA GLU A 167 -1.35 -9.50 -4.84
C GLU A 167 -1.09 -8.54 -6.03
N PRO A 168 0.06 -7.81 -6.06
CA PRO A 168 0.29 -6.72 -7.02
C PRO A 168 0.29 -7.16 -8.48
N THR A 169 0.34 -8.46 -8.75
CA THR A 169 0.35 -9.06 -10.09
C THR A 169 -0.87 -9.94 -10.37
N GLY A 170 -1.79 -10.11 -9.42
CA GLY A 170 -2.88 -11.10 -9.52
C GLY A 170 -3.87 -10.88 -10.67
N ALA A 171 -3.95 -9.67 -11.21
CA ALA A 171 -4.83 -9.33 -12.34
C ALA A 171 -4.07 -9.06 -13.65
N LEU A 172 -2.78 -9.45 -13.74
CA LEU A 172 -1.89 -9.13 -14.85
C LEU A 172 -1.43 -10.38 -15.59
N ASP A 173 -1.12 -10.22 -16.88
CA ASP A 173 -0.39 -11.23 -17.64
C ASP A 173 1.07 -11.37 -17.16
N SER A 174 1.74 -12.43 -17.56
CA SER A 174 3.10 -12.77 -17.08
C SER A 174 4.13 -11.69 -17.38
N GLN A 175 4.11 -11.09 -18.59
CA GLN A 175 5.06 -10.07 -18.98
C GLN A 175 4.89 -8.79 -18.15
N THR A 176 3.65 -8.31 -18.02
CA THR A 176 3.32 -7.14 -17.18
C THR A 176 3.65 -7.40 -15.71
N SER A 177 3.48 -8.65 -15.23
CA SER A 177 3.83 -9.05 -13.86
C SER A 177 5.33 -8.91 -13.60
N GLU A 178 6.19 -9.33 -14.54
CA GLU A 178 7.64 -9.19 -14.41
C GLU A 178 8.07 -7.71 -14.39
N GLU A 179 7.49 -6.88 -15.27
CA GLU A 179 7.72 -5.44 -15.31
C GLU A 179 7.35 -4.77 -13.98
N VAL A 180 6.17 -5.10 -13.44
CA VAL A 180 5.68 -4.61 -12.15
C VAL A 180 6.59 -5.02 -11.00
N MET A 181 6.98 -6.29 -10.92
CA MET A 181 7.88 -6.76 -9.87
C MET A 181 9.27 -6.14 -9.97
N SER A 182 9.75 -5.85 -11.18
CA SER A 182 11.00 -5.11 -11.39
C SER A 182 10.95 -3.67 -10.87
N LEU A 183 9.78 -3.00 -10.98
CA LEU A 183 9.58 -1.66 -10.43
C LEU A 183 9.57 -1.65 -8.89
N ILE A 184 9.00 -2.69 -8.28
CA ILE A 184 8.91 -2.82 -6.81
C ILE A 184 10.29 -3.14 -6.20
N LYS A 185 11.16 -3.85 -6.92
CA LYS A 185 12.49 -4.28 -6.42
C LYS A 185 13.58 -3.20 -6.52
N LYS A 186 13.34 -2.12 -7.24
CA LYS A 186 14.26 -0.97 -7.38
C LYS A 186 14.14 0.01 -6.23
#